data_f3d04b85f154a9b5a59feca1363106db
#
_entry.id   f3d04b85f154a9b5a59feca1363106db
#
_cell.length_a   1.000
_cell.length_b   1.000
_cell.length_c   1.000
_cell.angle_alpha   90.00
_cell.angle_beta   90.00
_cell.angle_gamma   90.00
#
_symmetry.space_group_name_H-M   'P 1'
#
loop_
_entity.id
_entity.type
_entity.pdbx_description
1 polymer ?
#
loop_
_entity_poly.entity_id
_entity_poly.type
_entity_poly.pdbx_seq_one_letter_code
_entity_poly.pdbx_strand_id
1 'polypeptide(L)'
;MSKSIHVGKSPRIKIDSVGGDLSVIGWDGEEMLIKADTDSARFEHKDGEVSLSCDDDLSLRIPKGAALLINSVSGDTSIRGVIGDMELKEVGGDLSIREAGSITIDTVHADLNLRGARKDLYVKHALGDVSIRDVEGHVTLDSVADDLALRGAHGNIKVNVGDDVVVYLDPKPEGEYSITAGDDILLVLAANANATLTMHGDEINVDWPGVKAEEDVTERVVILGNGSAKISLNAGGDVRVSNNVDAGSSADEFGNFAGLNFDWSGFGERISQRVEQATQRAAKRVEEAARRAERHAERQTRRWNLDFSPKGVPNPPQPPSEPVSEDERMAILKMLAEKKITAEQAELLLSALEGGK
;
A
#
# COMPACT_ATOMS: atom_id res chain seq x y z
N MET A 1 -10.16 21.70 -25.18
CA MET A 1 -11.52 21.52 -25.79
C MET A 1 -12.52 21.15 -24.71
N SER A 2 -13.76 21.63 -24.77
CA SER A 2 -14.85 21.17 -23.90
C SER A 2 -16.00 20.68 -24.77
N LYS A 3 -16.46 19.46 -24.58
CA LYS A 3 -17.54 18.84 -25.39
C LYS A 3 -18.55 18.15 -24.49
N SER A 4 -19.85 18.29 -24.83
CA SER A 4 -20.95 17.58 -24.19
C SER A 4 -21.55 16.56 -25.16
N ILE A 5 -21.86 15.37 -24.63
CA ILE A 5 -22.49 14.28 -25.41
C ILE A 5 -23.60 13.71 -24.53
N HIS A 6 -24.82 13.57 -25.10
CA HIS A 6 -25.89 12.89 -24.41
C HIS A 6 -25.69 11.36 -24.48
N VAL A 7 -25.61 10.71 -23.31
CA VAL A 7 -25.27 9.28 -23.18
C VAL A 7 -26.29 8.48 -22.36
N GLY A 8 -27.30 9.15 -21.77
CA GLY A 8 -28.28 8.51 -20.88
C GLY A 8 -27.77 8.29 -19.46
N LYS A 9 -28.56 7.62 -18.60
CA LYS A 9 -28.29 7.51 -17.13
C LYS A 9 -27.23 6.47 -16.76
N SER A 10 -27.08 5.42 -17.56
CA SER A 10 -26.18 4.29 -17.28
C SER A 10 -25.42 3.87 -18.54
N PRO A 11 -24.61 4.77 -19.12
CA PRO A 11 -23.85 4.46 -20.33
C PRO A 11 -22.70 3.49 -20.01
N ARG A 12 -22.18 2.84 -21.06
CA ARG A 12 -20.89 2.17 -21.03
C ARG A 12 -19.83 3.13 -21.54
N ILE A 13 -18.82 3.39 -20.74
CA ILE A 13 -17.71 4.29 -21.07
C ILE A 13 -16.43 3.50 -21.01
N LYS A 14 -15.74 3.45 -22.13
CA LYS A 14 -14.45 2.80 -22.28
C LYS A 14 -13.37 3.86 -22.51
N ILE A 15 -12.37 3.88 -21.67
CA ILE A 15 -11.17 4.70 -21.84
C ILE A 15 -10.05 3.75 -22.27
N ASP A 16 -9.61 3.87 -23.52
CA ASP A 16 -8.59 2.99 -24.07
C ASP A 16 -7.20 3.38 -23.58
N SER A 17 -6.87 4.67 -23.59
CA SER A 17 -5.59 5.16 -23.07
C SER A 17 -5.67 6.65 -22.70
N VAL A 18 -4.92 7.02 -21.64
CA VAL A 18 -4.65 8.40 -21.25
C VAL A 18 -3.14 8.52 -21.05
N GLY A 19 -2.49 9.44 -21.79
CA GLY A 19 -1.04 9.65 -21.72
C GLY A 19 -0.61 10.47 -20.50
N GLY A 20 -1.50 11.27 -19.92
CA GLY A 20 -1.32 12.05 -18.70
C GLY A 20 -2.20 11.56 -17.57
N ASP A 21 -2.75 12.52 -16.81
CA ASP A 21 -3.61 12.27 -15.66
C ASP A 21 -5.08 12.13 -16.04
N LEU A 22 -5.82 11.29 -15.30
CA LEU A 22 -7.24 11.07 -15.50
C LEU A 22 -8.06 11.56 -14.29
N SER A 23 -9.04 12.43 -14.54
CA SER A 23 -10.05 12.83 -13.55
C SER A 23 -11.45 12.48 -14.02
N VAL A 24 -12.18 11.67 -13.25
CA VAL A 24 -13.55 11.26 -13.53
C VAL A 24 -14.49 11.64 -12.38
N ILE A 25 -15.54 12.40 -12.68
CA ILE A 25 -16.54 12.81 -11.69
C ILE A 25 -17.93 12.33 -12.13
N GLY A 26 -18.56 11.50 -11.31
CA GLY A 26 -19.94 11.10 -11.46
C GLY A 26 -20.91 12.23 -11.06
N TRP A 27 -21.98 12.46 -11.82
CA TRP A 27 -22.98 13.48 -11.54
C TRP A 27 -24.40 13.02 -11.87
N ASP A 28 -25.38 13.75 -11.36
CA ASP A 28 -26.80 13.47 -11.62
C ASP A 28 -27.24 14.11 -12.95
N GLY A 29 -26.76 13.57 -14.06
CA GLY A 29 -27.10 14.02 -15.41
C GLY A 29 -27.07 12.86 -16.40
N GLU A 30 -27.52 13.13 -17.62
CA GLU A 30 -27.56 12.16 -18.73
C GLU A 30 -26.53 12.51 -19.81
N GLU A 31 -25.71 13.52 -19.57
CA GLU A 31 -24.66 13.98 -20.47
C GLU A 31 -23.29 13.61 -19.94
N MET A 32 -22.39 13.33 -20.85
CA MET A 32 -20.96 13.22 -20.58
C MET A 32 -20.27 14.51 -21.03
N LEU A 33 -19.54 15.13 -20.12
CA LEU A 33 -18.71 16.31 -20.40
C LEU A 33 -17.26 15.89 -20.48
N ILE A 34 -16.60 16.21 -21.59
CA ILE A 34 -15.20 15.91 -21.86
C ILE A 34 -14.41 17.22 -21.84
N LYS A 35 -13.36 17.30 -21.05
CA LYS A 35 -12.39 18.40 -21.05
C LYS A 35 -11.00 17.82 -21.28
N ALA A 36 -10.40 18.16 -22.39
CA ALA A 36 -9.04 17.77 -22.78
C ALA A 36 -8.43 18.88 -23.63
N ASP A 37 -7.13 18.83 -23.90
CA ASP A 37 -6.51 19.70 -24.86
C ASP A 37 -7.00 19.40 -26.28
N THR A 38 -6.96 20.42 -27.16
CA THR A 38 -7.81 20.48 -28.36
C THR A 38 -7.55 19.36 -29.37
N ASP A 39 -6.32 18.86 -29.42
CA ASP A 39 -5.89 17.90 -30.45
C ASP A 39 -5.51 16.52 -29.89
N SER A 40 -5.59 16.33 -28.55
CA SER A 40 -5.12 15.12 -27.86
C SER A 40 -6.20 14.06 -27.66
N ALA A 41 -7.50 14.44 -27.66
CA ALA A 41 -8.60 13.53 -27.35
C ALA A 41 -9.33 13.05 -28.60
N ARG A 42 -9.45 11.72 -28.71
CA ARG A 42 -10.27 11.02 -29.72
C ARG A 42 -11.41 10.31 -29.01
N PHE A 43 -12.59 10.32 -29.59
CA PHE A 43 -13.72 9.60 -29.03
C PHE A 43 -14.63 9.10 -30.15
N GLU A 44 -15.24 7.96 -29.89
CA GLU A 44 -16.29 7.37 -30.71
C GLU A 44 -17.53 7.09 -29.86
N HIS A 45 -18.72 7.34 -30.39
CA HIS A 45 -19.97 6.98 -29.73
C HIS A 45 -20.75 6.07 -30.67
N LYS A 46 -20.86 4.79 -30.30
CA LYS A 46 -21.51 3.77 -31.11
C LYS A 46 -22.26 2.79 -30.22
N ASP A 47 -23.49 2.45 -30.59
CA ASP A 47 -24.31 1.41 -29.96
C ASP A 47 -24.48 1.57 -28.42
N GLY A 48 -24.50 2.82 -27.93
CA GLY A 48 -24.64 3.13 -26.50
C GLY A 48 -23.33 3.00 -25.66
N GLU A 49 -22.22 2.76 -26.35
CA GLU A 49 -20.87 2.78 -25.76
C GLU A 49 -20.10 4.00 -26.25
N VAL A 50 -19.39 4.65 -25.34
CA VAL A 50 -18.48 5.74 -25.66
C VAL A 50 -17.06 5.26 -25.43
N SER A 51 -16.26 5.21 -26.50
CA SER A 51 -14.81 4.91 -26.41
C SER A 51 -14.01 6.20 -26.50
N LEU A 52 -12.99 6.33 -25.65
CA LEU A 52 -12.13 7.51 -25.56
C LEU A 52 -10.66 7.11 -25.53
N SER A 53 -9.82 7.94 -26.13
CA SER A 53 -8.38 7.97 -25.90
C SER A 53 -7.90 9.41 -25.85
N CYS A 54 -6.88 9.69 -25.03
CA CYS A 54 -6.27 11.00 -24.92
C CYS A 54 -4.76 10.83 -24.81
N ASP A 55 -4.01 11.59 -25.60
CA ASP A 55 -2.55 11.54 -25.56
C ASP A 55 -1.96 12.40 -24.42
N ASP A 56 -2.82 13.15 -23.68
CA ASP A 56 -2.52 14.08 -22.61
C ASP A 56 -3.49 13.91 -21.45
N ASP A 57 -3.65 14.91 -20.57
CA ASP A 57 -4.58 14.89 -19.43
C ASP A 57 -6.05 14.84 -19.90
N LEU A 58 -6.85 14.06 -19.17
CA LEU A 58 -8.28 13.89 -19.47
C LEU A 58 -9.14 14.14 -18.23
N SER A 59 -10.09 15.07 -18.33
CA SER A 59 -11.09 15.30 -17.29
C SER A 59 -12.50 15.03 -17.83
N LEU A 60 -13.22 14.16 -17.12
CA LEU A 60 -14.57 13.69 -17.50
C LEU A 60 -15.57 13.99 -16.39
N ARG A 61 -16.76 14.44 -16.79
CA ARG A 61 -17.98 14.33 -16.00
C ARG A 61 -18.91 13.32 -16.65
N ILE A 62 -19.31 12.30 -15.92
CA ILE A 62 -20.11 11.20 -16.44
C ILE A 62 -21.35 10.96 -15.57
N PRO A 63 -22.43 10.38 -16.08
CA PRO A 63 -23.54 9.95 -15.25
C PRO A 63 -23.07 9.01 -14.13
N LYS A 64 -23.58 9.18 -12.90
CA LYS A 64 -23.19 8.35 -11.73
C LYS A 64 -23.35 6.84 -11.97
N GLY A 65 -24.37 6.44 -12.72
CA GLY A 65 -24.67 5.05 -13.02
C GLY A 65 -23.87 4.46 -14.19
N ALA A 66 -22.89 5.19 -14.72
CA ALA A 66 -22.06 4.71 -15.82
C ALA A 66 -21.25 3.47 -15.42
N ALA A 67 -21.18 2.48 -16.30
CA ALA A 67 -20.18 1.42 -16.23
C ALA A 67 -18.89 1.93 -16.89
N LEU A 68 -17.78 1.85 -16.18
CA LEU A 68 -16.50 2.44 -16.56
C LEU A 68 -15.44 1.36 -16.74
N LEU A 69 -14.90 1.25 -17.95
CA LEU A 69 -13.74 0.41 -18.27
C LEU A 69 -12.56 1.33 -18.61
N ILE A 70 -11.47 1.22 -17.88
CA ILE A 70 -10.23 1.95 -18.14
C ILE A 70 -9.14 0.93 -18.46
N ASN A 71 -8.57 0.98 -19.67
CA ASN A 71 -7.53 0.05 -20.06
C ASN A 71 -6.14 0.53 -19.59
N SER A 72 -5.77 1.79 -19.82
CA SER A 72 -4.45 2.30 -19.39
C SER A 72 -4.49 3.81 -19.11
N VAL A 73 -3.85 4.21 -18.01
CA VAL A 73 -3.55 5.60 -17.68
C VAL A 73 -2.07 5.66 -17.28
N SER A 74 -1.30 6.57 -17.90
CA SER A 74 0.12 6.69 -17.60
C SER A 74 0.40 7.49 -16.33
N GLY A 75 -0.45 8.48 -16.02
CA GLY A 75 -0.34 9.34 -14.85
C GLY A 75 -1.24 8.94 -13.68
N ASP A 76 -1.57 9.91 -12.85
CA ASP A 76 -2.44 9.74 -11.69
C ASP A 76 -3.92 9.65 -12.11
N THR A 77 -4.69 8.85 -11.37
CA THR A 77 -6.11 8.67 -11.64
C THR A 77 -6.97 9.03 -10.43
N SER A 78 -7.94 9.90 -10.64
CA SER A 78 -8.92 10.28 -9.61
C SER A 78 -10.34 10.02 -10.09
N ILE A 79 -11.09 9.17 -9.37
CA ILE A 79 -12.48 8.82 -9.69
C ILE A 79 -13.38 9.13 -8.49
N ARG A 80 -14.46 9.87 -8.71
CA ARG A 80 -15.37 10.25 -7.63
C ARG A 80 -16.83 10.12 -8.03
N GLY A 81 -17.64 9.47 -7.18
CA GLY A 81 -19.10 9.43 -7.32
C GLY A 81 -19.61 8.59 -8.49
N VAL A 82 -18.85 7.59 -8.95
CA VAL A 82 -19.25 6.65 -10.00
C VAL A 82 -19.74 5.37 -9.32
N ILE A 83 -21.06 5.20 -9.24
CA ILE A 83 -21.71 4.08 -8.52
C ILE A 83 -22.03 2.86 -9.41
N GLY A 84 -21.76 2.94 -10.71
CA GLY A 84 -21.75 1.79 -11.61
C GLY A 84 -20.56 0.87 -11.38
N ASP A 85 -20.49 -0.21 -12.13
CA ASP A 85 -19.37 -1.14 -12.04
C ASP A 85 -18.13 -0.54 -12.74
N MET A 86 -16.97 -0.69 -12.13
CA MET A 86 -15.70 -0.16 -12.62
C MET A 86 -14.67 -1.27 -12.80
N GLU A 87 -13.99 -1.24 -13.93
CA GLU A 87 -12.84 -2.09 -14.22
C GLU A 87 -11.68 -1.20 -14.68
N LEU A 88 -10.57 -1.27 -13.97
CA LEU A 88 -9.31 -0.57 -14.27
C LEU A 88 -8.23 -1.62 -14.50
N LYS A 89 -7.60 -1.60 -15.69
CA LYS A 89 -6.55 -2.58 -16.01
C LYS A 89 -5.17 -2.10 -15.57
N GLU A 90 -4.80 -0.89 -15.96
CA GLU A 90 -3.46 -0.38 -15.66
C GLU A 90 -3.50 1.12 -15.33
N VAL A 91 -2.93 1.49 -14.17
CA VAL A 91 -2.73 2.86 -13.72
C VAL A 91 -1.26 3.03 -13.36
N GLY A 92 -0.57 3.92 -14.08
CA GLY A 92 0.87 4.15 -13.92
C GLY A 92 1.24 4.99 -12.70
N GLY A 93 0.37 5.90 -12.28
CA GLY A 93 0.51 6.73 -11.09
C GLY A 93 -0.35 6.29 -9.92
N ASP A 94 -0.65 7.24 -9.04
CA ASP A 94 -1.53 7.03 -7.89
C ASP A 94 -3.00 6.88 -8.32
N LEU A 95 -3.72 5.99 -7.64
CA LEU A 95 -5.15 5.81 -7.87
C LEU A 95 -5.96 6.24 -6.63
N SER A 96 -6.82 7.23 -6.80
CA SER A 96 -7.76 7.68 -5.77
C SER A 96 -9.20 7.46 -6.20
N ILE A 97 -9.95 6.64 -5.44
CA ILE A 97 -11.36 6.36 -5.70
C ILE A 97 -12.21 6.76 -4.51
N ARG A 98 -13.30 7.50 -4.75
CA ARG A 98 -14.26 7.89 -3.70
C ARG A 98 -15.69 7.66 -4.15
N GLU A 99 -16.50 7.05 -3.27
CA GLU A 99 -17.93 6.80 -3.51
C GLU A 99 -18.17 5.99 -4.79
N ALA A 100 -17.77 4.74 -4.78
CA ALA A 100 -17.83 3.84 -5.92
C ALA A 100 -18.88 2.72 -5.77
N GLY A 101 -19.19 2.04 -6.88
CA GLY A 101 -19.96 0.79 -6.89
C GLY A 101 -19.07 -0.44 -6.64
N SER A 102 -19.08 -1.37 -7.59
CA SER A 102 -18.13 -2.50 -7.65
C SER A 102 -16.84 -2.08 -8.33
N ILE A 103 -15.72 -2.55 -7.84
CA ILE A 103 -14.40 -2.14 -8.31
C ILE A 103 -13.54 -3.37 -8.57
N THR A 104 -13.03 -3.46 -9.79
CA THR A 104 -12.00 -4.44 -10.18
C THR A 104 -10.79 -3.69 -10.70
N ILE A 105 -9.61 -3.96 -10.16
CA ILE A 105 -8.34 -3.34 -10.54
C ILE A 105 -7.33 -4.43 -10.83
N ASP A 106 -6.75 -4.41 -12.04
CA ASP A 106 -5.68 -5.35 -12.37
C ASP A 106 -4.33 -4.88 -11.81
N THR A 107 -3.88 -3.67 -12.15
CA THR A 107 -2.57 -3.16 -11.68
C THR A 107 -2.59 -1.65 -11.41
N VAL A 108 -2.06 -1.27 -10.24
CA VAL A 108 -1.67 0.10 -9.89
C VAL A 108 -0.18 0.12 -9.61
N HIS A 109 0.57 0.98 -10.30
CA HIS A 109 2.03 1.04 -10.18
C HIS A 109 2.53 1.93 -9.03
N ALA A 110 1.63 2.65 -8.36
CA ALA A 110 1.93 3.49 -7.20
C ALA A 110 0.89 3.26 -6.09
N ASP A 111 0.53 4.29 -5.33
CA ASP A 111 -0.35 4.15 -4.17
C ASP A 111 -1.83 4.05 -4.57
N LEU A 112 -2.59 3.22 -3.84
CA LEU A 112 -4.04 3.10 -3.96
C LEU A 112 -4.74 3.68 -2.73
N ASN A 113 -5.60 4.68 -2.94
CA ASN A 113 -6.45 5.22 -1.90
C ASN A 113 -7.93 5.06 -2.28
N LEU A 114 -8.67 4.26 -1.50
CA LEU A 114 -10.07 3.99 -1.73
C LEU A 114 -10.91 4.37 -0.51
N ARG A 115 -11.97 5.14 -0.74
CA ARG A 115 -12.95 5.47 0.30
C ARG A 115 -14.39 5.34 -0.21
N GLY A 116 -15.12 4.40 0.39
CA GLY A 116 -16.53 4.18 0.11
C GLY A 116 -16.75 3.34 -1.15
N ALA A 117 -16.76 2.01 -1.03
CA ALA A 117 -17.24 1.09 -2.05
C ALA A 117 -18.55 0.44 -1.57
N ARG A 118 -19.58 0.50 -2.41
CA ARG A 118 -20.93 -0.04 -2.07
C ARG A 118 -21.08 -1.53 -2.33
N LYS A 119 -20.12 -2.12 -3.03
CA LYS A 119 -20.06 -3.53 -3.39
C LYS A 119 -18.63 -4.05 -3.18
N ASP A 120 -18.29 -5.14 -3.86
CA ASP A 120 -17.00 -5.80 -3.73
C ASP A 120 -15.85 -4.98 -4.32
N LEU A 121 -14.70 -5.11 -3.69
CA LEU A 121 -13.42 -4.61 -4.14
C LEU A 121 -12.49 -5.78 -4.45
N TYR A 122 -12.01 -5.83 -5.67
CA TYR A 122 -10.96 -6.75 -6.10
C TYR A 122 -9.77 -5.96 -6.65
N VAL A 123 -8.59 -6.19 -6.09
CA VAL A 123 -7.31 -5.64 -6.59
C VAL A 123 -6.35 -6.80 -6.79
N LYS A 124 -5.87 -6.93 -8.01
CA LYS A 124 -4.93 -7.99 -8.34
C LYS A 124 -3.50 -7.63 -7.95
N HIS A 125 -3.02 -6.45 -8.34
CA HIS A 125 -1.68 -5.96 -8.01
C HIS A 125 -1.69 -4.48 -7.65
N ALA A 126 -1.13 -4.11 -6.49
CA ALA A 126 -0.77 -2.75 -6.11
C ALA A 126 0.73 -2.75 -5.76
N LEU A 127 1.51 -1.87 -6.38
CA LEU A 127 2.97 -1.83 -6.21
C LEU A 127 3.44 -0.80 -5.19
N GLY A 128 2.52 0.00 -4.64
CA GLY A 128 2.75 0.94 -3.54
C GLY A 128 1.87 0.63 -2.34
N ASP A 129 1.69 1.65 -1.49
CA ASP A 129 0.85 1.58 -0.30
C ASP A 129 -0.64 1.54 -0.66
N VAL A 130 -1.41 0.77 0.12
CA VAL A 130 -2.87 0.66 -0.06
C VAL A 130 -3.62 1.14 1.17
N SER A 131 -4.48 2.14 1.00
CA SER A 131 -5.38 2.63 2.04
C SER A 131 -6.84 2.45 1.61
N ILE A 132 -7.59 1.65 2.38
CA ILE A 132 -8.98 1.33 2.08
C ILE A 132 -9.87 1.67 3.27
N ARG A 133 -10.97 2.38 3.01
CA ARG A 133 -11.96 2.72 4.03
C ARG A 133 -13.38 2.52 3.51
N ASP A 134 -14.26 2.00 4.37
CA ASP A 134 -15.71 1.92 4.18
C ASP A 134 -16.10 1.10 2.94
N VAL A 135 -15.86 -0.21 2.94
CA VAL A 135 -16.28 -1.18 1.91
C VAL A 135 -17.44 -2.02 2.43
N GLU A 136 -18.59 -1.94 1.76
CA GLU A 136 -19.80 -2.70 2.15
C GLU A 136 -19.73 -4.18 1.76
N GLY A 137 -19.03 -4.50 0.66
CA GLY A 137 -18.86 -5.84 0.13
C GLY A 137 -17.59 -6.55 0.59
N HIS A 138 -17.19 -7.54 -0.16
CA HIS A 138 -15.94 -8.30 0.07
C HIS A 138 -14.72 -7.49 -0.38
N VAL A 139 -13.60 -7.70 0.31
CA VAL A 139 -12.30 -7.12 -0.04
C VAL A 139 -11.35 -8.24 -0.39
N THR A 140 -10.85 -8.24 -1.62
CA THR A 140 -9.81 -9.19 -2.06
C THR A 140 -8.65 -8.41 -2.66
N LEU A 141 -7.48 -8.55 -2.06
CA LEU A 141 -6.22 -8.00 -2.56
C LEU A 141 -5.27 -9.18 -2.78
N ASP A 142 -4.99 -9.51 -4.03
CA ASP A 142 -4.15 -10.67 -4.33
C ASP A 142 -2.66 -10.38 -4.05
N SER A 143 -2.22 -9.13 -4.30
CA SER A 143 -0.84 -8.72 -4.01
C SER A 143 -0.77 -7.20 -3.80
N VAL A 144 -0.32 -6.80 -2.63
CA VAL A 144 0.14 -5.43 -2.30
C VAL A 144 1.63 -5.54 -2.03
N ALA A 145 2.45 -4.72 -2.67
CA ALA A 145 3.90 -4.84 -2.53
C ALA A 145 4.42 -4.21 -1.24
N ASP A 146 3.84 -3.08 -0.85
CA ASP A 146 4.22 -2.31 0.34
C ASP A 146 3.20 -2.52 1.47
N ASP A 147 2.71 -1.45 2.10
CA ASP A 147 1.88 -1.50 3.30
C ASP A 147 0.37 -1.48 3.00
N LEU A 148 -0.43 -2.06 3.90
CA LEU A 148 -1.90 -2.01 3.85
C LEU A 148 -2.50 -1.41 5.12
N ALA A 149 -3.34 -0.38 4.95
CA ALA A 149 -4.25 0.11 5.99
C ALA A 149 -5.71 -0.13 5.55
N LEU A 150 -6.46 -0.95 6.30
CA LEU A 150 -7.85 -1.30 6.01
C LEU A 150 -8.75 -0.98 7.20
N ARG A 151 -9.81 -0.21 6.97
CA ARG A 151 -10.79 0.14 7.99
C ARG A 151 -12.21 0.09 7.43
N GLY A 152 -13.16 -0.45 8.21
CA GLY A 152 -14.58 -0.41 7.86
C GLY A 152 -14.95 -1.32 6.69
N ALA A 153 -14.36 -2.51 6.59
CA ALA A 153 -14.81 -3.55 5.66
C ALA A 153 -15.90 -4.39 6.33
N HIS A 154 -17.02 -4.57 5.63
CA HIS A 154 -18.20 -5.25 6.15
C HIS A 154 -18.37 -6.68 5.63
N GLY A 155 -17.73 -7.05 4.53
CA GLY A 155 -17.72 -8.40 3.97
C GLY A 155 -16.51 -9.23 4.42
N ASN A 156 -16.28 -10.35 3.74
CA ASN A 156 -15.07 -11.15 3.93
C ASN A 156 -13.84 -10.40 3.43
N ILE A 157 -12.69 -10.69 4.04
CA ILE A 157 -11.41 -10.08 3.67
C ILE A 157 -10.42 -11.19 3.31
N LYS A 158 -9.76 -11.04 2.17
CA LYS A 158 -8.62 -11.84 1.78
C LYS A 158 -7.54 -10.93 1.22
N VAL A 159 -6.42 -10.80 1.92
CA VAL A 159 -5.34 -9.90 1.55
C VAL A 159 -3.98 -10.55 1.69
N ASN A 160 -3.10 -10.28 0.72
CA ASN A 160 -1.68 -10.66 0.74
C ASN A 160 -0.85 -9.40 0.53
N VAL A 161 0.00 -9.10 1.47
CA VAL A 161 0.78 -7.86 1.55
C VAL A 161 2.25 -8.19 1.73
N GLY A 162 3.12 -7.44 1.09
CA GLY A 162 4.57 -7.64 1.11
C GLY A 162 5.23 -7.15 2.39
N ASP A 163 4.71 -6.06 2.97
CA ASP A 163 5.25 -5.46 4.20
C ASP A 163 4.20 -5.50 5.34
N ASP A 164 3.88 -4.36 5.95
CA ASP A 164 3.07 -4.25 7.15
C ASP A 164 1.56 -4.18 6.86
N VAL A 165 0.75 -4.71 7.77
CA VAL A 165 -0.71 -4.67 7.69
C VAL A 165 -1.34 -4.12 8.96
N VAL A 166 -2.19 -3.12 8.79
CA VAL A 166 -3.05 -2.59 9.86
C VAL A 166 -4.51 -2.74 9.46
N VAL A 167 -5.27 -3.52 10.22
CA VAL A 167 -6.70 -3.74 9.97
C VAL A 167 -7.53 -3.38 11.20
N TYR A 168 -8.54 -2.51 10.99
CA TYR A 168 -9.59 -2.25 11.97
C TYR A 168 -10.86 -2.99 11.54
N LEU A 169 -11.30 -3.95 12.33
CA LEU A 169 -12.37 -4.87 11.96
C LEU A 169 -13.43 -5.01 13.06
N ASP A 170 -14.70 -4.99 12.66
CA ASP A 170 -15.84 -5.49 13.42
C ASP A 170 -16.33 -6.78 12.77
N PRO A 171 -15.83 -7.97 13.21
CA PRO A 171 -16.08 -9.22 12.52
C PRO A 171 -17.56 -9.62 12.61
N LYS A 172 -18.15 -9.97 11.46
CA LYS A 172 -19.53 -10.46 11.38
C LYS A 172 -19.59 -11.94 11.70
N PRO A 173 -20.70 -12.43 12.27
CA PRO A 173 -20.91 -13.87 12.44
C PRO A 173 -20.74 -14.62 11.13
N GLU A 174 -20.05 -15.76 11.17
CA GLU A 174 -19.70 -16.59 10.01
C GLU A 174 -18.79 -15.90 8.96
N GLY A 175 -18.29 -14.69 9.26
CA GLY A 175 -17.32 -14.00 8.40
C GLY A 175 -15.98 -14.72 8.36
N GLU A 176 -15.32 -14.67 7.20
CA GLU A 176 -14.01 -15.25 6.96
C GLU A 176 -13.01 -14.15 6.58
N TYR A 177 -11.92 -14.06 7.35
CA TYR A 177 -10.90 -13.02 7.23
C TYR A 177 -9.53 -13.68 7.15
N SER A 178 -8.86 -13.56 6.03
CA SER A 178 -7.52 -14.11 5.78
C SER A 178 -6.56 -12.97 5.48
N ILE A 179 -5.60 -12.74 6.36
CA ILE A 179 -4.63 -11.65 6.27
C ILE A 179 -3.23 -12.26 6.30
N THR A 180 -2.47 -12.00 5.25
CA THR A 180 -1.07 -12.40 5.15
C THR A 180 -0.22 -11.17 4.96
N ALA A 181 0.84 -11.04 5.75
CA ALA A 181 1.84 -9.98 5.67
C ALA A 181 3.24 -10.58 5.55
N GLY A 182 4.10 -9.92 4.80
CA GLY A 182 5.52 -10.28 4.75
C GLY A 182 6.26 -9.88 6.02
N ASP A 183 5.73 -8.87 6.74
CA ASP A 183 6.28 -8.34 7.97
C ASP A 183 5.25 -8.39 9.11
N ASP A 184 4.87 -7.28 9.70
CA ASP A 184 4.06 -7.23 10.91
C ASP A 184 2.54 -7.10 10.61
N ILE A 185 1.70 -7.68 11.47
CA ILE A 185 0.24 -7.51 11.44
C ILE A 185 -0.26 -6.87 12.73
N LEU A 186 -0.92 -5.71 12.61
CA LEU A 186 -1.75 -5.14 13.68
C LEU A 186 -3.22 -5.32 13.33
N LEU A 187 -3.92 -6.17 14.10
CA LEU A 187 -5.37 -6.31 14.02
C LEU A 187 -6.03 -5.63 15.22
N VAL A 188 -6.84 -4.61 14.95
CA VAL A 188 -7.66 -3.94 15.96
C VAL A 188 -9.11 -4.38 15.79
N LEU A 189 -9.64 -5.06 16.81
CA LEU A 189 -11.00 -5.56 16.80
C LEU A 189 -11.94 -4.73 17.68
N ALA A 190 -13.22 -4.69 17.32
CA ALA A 190 -14.25 -4.12 18.19
C ALA A 190 -14.28 -4.83 19.55
N ALA A 191 -14.50 -4.10 20.64
CA ALA A 191 -14.41 -4.63 22.02
C ALA A 191 -15.35 -5.83 22.33
N ASN A 192 -16.41 -6.00 21.54
CA ASN A 192 -17.36 -7.09 21.62
C ASN A 192 -17.20 -8.13 20.51
N ALA A 193 -16.03 -8.20 19.89
CA ALA A 193 -15.77 -9.14 18.80
C ALA A 193 -15.98 -10.60 19.23
N ASN A 194 -16.58 -11.39 18.32
CA ASN A 194 -16.79 -12.81 18.47
C ASN A 194 -16.06 -13.52 17.33
N ALA A 195 -14.87 -14.03 17.59
CA ALA A 195 -14.03 -14.62 16.55
C ALA A 195 -13.14 -15.74 17.09
N THR A 196 -12.83 -16.70 16.23
CA THR A 196 -11.72 -17.63 16.40
C THR A 196 -10.54 -17.09 15.61
N LEU A 197 -9.48 -16.73 16.32
CA LEU A 197 -8.22 -16.23 15.76
C LEU A 197 -7.25 -17.41 15.62
N THR A 198 -6.71 -17.61 14.42
CA THR A 198 -5.58 -18.52 14.17
C THR A 198 -4.44 -17.66 13.69
N MET A 199 -3.33 -17.65 14.41
CA MET A 199 -2.23 -16.70 14.21
C MET A 199 -0.91 -17.45 14.06
N HIS A 200 -0.10 -17.01 13.10
CA HIS A 200 1.29 -17.40 12.88
C HIS A 200 2.14 -16.13 12.77
N GLY A 201 3.31 -16.11 13.40
CA GLY A 201 4.26 -15.00 13.36
C GLY A 201 5.47 -15.25 14.24
N ASP A 202 6.46 -14.38 14.21
CA ASP A 202 7.67 -14.50 15.04
C ASP A 202 7.37 -14.28 16.53
N GLU A 203 6.51 -13.30 16.85
CA GLU A 203 5.96 -13.07 18.19
C GLU A 203 4.46 -12.77 18.09
N ILE A 204 3.64 -13.41 18.93
CA ILE A 204 2.19 -13.22 18.94
C ILE A 204 1.76 -12.56 20.24
N ASN A 205 1.33 -11.31 20.15
CA ASN A 205 0.85 -10.53 21.29
C ASN A 205 -0.67 -10.29 21.15
N VAL A 206 -1.45 -10.76 22.14
CA VAL A 206 -2.90 -10.56 22.18
C VAL A 206 -3.25 -9.75 23.42
N ASP A 207 -3.45 -8.45 23.22
CA ASP A 207 -3.93 -7.51 24.24
C ASP A 207 -5.46 -7.51 24.29
N TRP A 208 -6.02 -8.49 25.02
CA TRP A 208 -7.46 -8.72 25.10
C TRP A 208 -7.92 -9.10 26.50
N PRO A 209 -9.01 -8.53 27.02
CA PRO A 209 -9.52 -8.88 28.34
C PRO A 209 -9.81 -10.39 28.49
N GLY A 210 -9.18 -11.00 29.49
CA GLY A 210 -9.36 -12.41 29.78
C GLY A 210 -8.48 -13.39 28.98
N VAL A 211 -7.69 -12.90 28.04
CA VAL A 211 -6.66 -13.68 27.34
C VAL A 211 -5.35 -13.54 28.10
N LYS A 212 -4.71 -14.67 28.45
CA LYS A 212 -3.41 -14.64 29.12
C LYS A 212 -2.32 -14.28 28.10
N ALA A 213 -1.37 -13.46 28.53
CA ALA A 213 -0.15 -13.26 27.75
C ALA A 213 0.65 -14.57 27.69
N GLU A 214 1.18 -14.89 26.54
CA GLU A 214 2.11 -16.00 26.30
C GLU A 214 3.33 -15.40 25.60
N GLU A 215 4.51 -15.75 26.09
CA GLU A 215 5.79 -15.26 25.53
C GLU A 215 6.40 -16.32 24.62
N ASP A 216 7.11 -15.90 23.59
CA ASP A 216 7.84 -16.76 22.64
C ASP A 216 6.98 -17.79 21.90
N VAL A 217 5.73 -17.43 21.54
CA VAL A 217 4.82 -18.30 20.81
C VAL A 217 4.73 -17.87 19.34
N THR A 218 5.02 -18.79 18.42
CA THR A 218 4.98 -18.57 16.97
C THR A 218 3.67 -19.02 16.32
N GLU A 219 2.85 -19.81 17.02
CA GLU A 219 1.53 -20.25 16.58
C GLU A 219 0.56 -20.15 17.76
N ARG A 220 -0.60 -19.57 17.52
CA ARG A 220 -1.59 -19.41 18.60
C ARG A 220 -3.02 -19.43 18.06
N VAL A 221 -3.90 -20.12 18.80
CA VAL A 221 -5.34 -20.07 18.57
C VAL A 221 -6.01 -19.43 19.78
N VAL A 222 -6.82 -18.39 19.54
CA VAL A 222 -7.57 -17.68 20.58
C VAL A 222 -9.04 -17.60 20.18
N ILE A 223 -9.93 -17.90 21.12
CA ILE A 223 -11.37 -17.76 20.91
C ILE A 223 -11.87 -16.54 21.69
N LEU A 224 -12.39 -15.56 20.97
CA LEU A 224 -13.01 -14.37 21.52
C LEU A 224 -14.52 -14.52 21.49
N GLY A 225 -15.17 -14.29 22.64
CA GLY A 225 -16.61 -14.45 22.77
C GLY A 225 -17.07 -15.87 22.45
N ASN A 226 -17.97 -16.02 21.47
CA ASN A 226 -18.48 -17.33 21.01
C ASN A 226 -17.71 -17.91 19.82
N GLY A 227 -16.70 -17.22 19.30
CA GLY A 227 -15.88 -17.69 18.19
C GLY A 227 -16.56 -17.76 16.83
N SER A 228 -17.62 -16.98 16.60
CA SER A 228 -18.48 -17.15 15.42
C SER A 228 -17.83 -16.74 14.08
N ALA A 229 -16.92 -15.80 14.08
CA ALA A 229 -16.13 -15.46 12.90
C ALA A 229 -14.81 -16.24 12.86
N LYS A 230 -14.21 -16.39 11.70
CA LYS A 230 -12.90 -17.02 11.52
C LYS A 230 -11.90 -15.98 11.03
N ILE A 231 -10.82 -15.79 11.76
CA ILE A 231 -9.75 -14.86 11.40
C ILE A 231 -8.44 -15.64 11.38
N SER A 232 -7.80 -15.65 10.22
CA SER A 232 -6.47 -16.24 10.02
C SER A 232 -5.46 -15.13 9.75
N LEU A 233 -4.44 -15.03 10.58
CA LEU A 233 -3.34 -14.08 10.47
C LEU A 233 -2.04 -14.84 10.24
N ASN A 234 -1.30 -14.46 9.22
CA ASN A 234 -0.01 -15.07 8.90
C ASN A 234 1.00 -13.94 8.61
N ALA A 235 1.91 -13.70 9.53
CA ALA A 235 2.94 -12.67 9.44
C ALA A 235 4.32 -13.31 9.31
N GLY A 236 5.19 -12.71 8.53
CA GLY A 236 6.62 -13.03 8.54
C GLY A 236 7.36 -12.43 9.74
N GLY A 237 6.80 -11.39 10.37
CA GLY A 237 7.20 -10.74 11.60
C GLY A 237 6.23 -11.00 12.74
N ASP A 238 5.87 -9.94 13.46
CA ASP A 238 5.06 -10.02 14.68
C ASP A 238 3.56 -9.90 14.38
N VAL A 239 2.73 -10.61 15.16
CA VAL A 239 1.27 -10.46 15.13
C VAL A 239 0.80 -9.80 16.42
N ARG A 240 0.15 -8.66 16.30
CA ARG A 240 -0.47 -7.97 17.43
C ARG A 240 -1.97 -7.84 17.23
N VAL A 241 -2.73 -8.32 18.22
CA VAL A 241 -4.19 -8.17 18.27
C VAL A 241 -4.56 -7.32 19.49
N SER A 242 -5.37 -6.28 19.27
CA SER A 242 -5.81 -5.38 20.34
C SER A 242 -7.27 -4.97 20.19
N ASN A 243 -7.92 -4.59 21.29
CA ASN A 243 -9.21 -3.91 21.27
C ASN A 243 -9.10 -2.39 21.52
N ASN A 244 -7.89 -1.88 21.64
CA ASN A 244 -7.63 -0.47 21.83
C ASN A 244 -7.42 0.24 20.49
N VAL A 245 -8.30 1.18 20.15
CA VAL A 245 -8.24 1.96 18.92
C VAL A 245 -6.96 2.80 18.84
N ASP A 246 -6.38 3.17 20.01
CA ASP A 246 -5.15 3.93 20.12
C ASP A 246 -3.88 3.05 20.06
N ALA A 247 -4.03 1.72 19.93
CA ALA A 247 -2.89 0.80 19.87
C ALA A 247 -1.99 1.00 18.66
N GLY A 248 -2.44 1.76 17.67
CA GLY A 248 -1.71 2.04 16.44
C GLY A 248 -1.39 3.51 16.26
N SER A 249 -0.46 4.08 17.04
CA SER A 249 0.12 5.39 16.66
C SER A 249 0.78 5.34 15.27
N SER A 250 1.22 4.17 14.83
CA SER A 250 1.66 3.91 13.45
C SER A 250 0.49 3.88 12.44
N ALA A 251 -0.72 3.47 12.84
CA ALA A 251 -1.89 3.52 11.98
C ALA A 251 -2.33 4.95 11.66
N ASP A 252 -2.02 5.93 12.51
CA ASP A 252 -2.26 7.35 12.24
C ASP A 252 -1.26 7.90 11.20
N GLU A 253 -0.07 7.34 11.07
CA GLU A 253 0.85 7.64 9.95
C GLU A 253 0.24 7.18 8.61
N PHE A 254 -0.43 6.02 8.55
CA PHE A 254 -1.23 5.60 7.39
C PHE A 254 -2.49 6.45 7.20
N GLY A 255 -3.07 6.99 8.27
CA GLY A 255 -4.24 7.87 8.25
C GLY A 255 -4.03 9.19 7.52
N ASN A 256 -2.81 9.72 7.53
CA ASN A 256 -2.45 10.95 6.82
C ASN A 256 -2.37 10.77 5.29
N PHE A 257 -2.17 9.56 4.80
CA PHE A 257 -2.30 9.25 3.36
C PHE A 257 -3.70 9.50 2.81
N ALA A 258 -4.73 9.31 3.62
CA ALA A 258 -6.12 9.56 3.25
C ALA A 258 -6.47 11.05 3.11
N GLY A 259 -5.57 11.94 3.48
CA GLY A 259 -5.72 13.40 3.40
C GLY A 259 -5.32 14.03 2.08
N LEU A 260 -4.99 13.27 1.04
CA LEU A 260 -4.71 13.79 -0.29
C LEU A 260 -5.98 14.45 -0.86
N ASN A 261 -6.20 15.70 -0.46
CA ASN A 261 -7.01 16.62 -1.24
C ASN A 261 -6.27 16.83 -2.56
N PHE A 262 -6.75 16.19 -3.61
CA PHE A 262 -6.30 16.48 -4.97
C PHE A 262 -6.74 17.89 -5.34
N ASP A 263 -5.95 18.86 -4.94
CA ASP A 263 -5.99 20.21 -5.48
C ASP A 263 -4.93 20.31 -6.59
N TRP A 264 -5.40 20.44 -7.81
CA TRP A 264 -4.58 20.47 -9.02
C TRP A 264 -3.66 21.69 -9.13
N SER A 265 -3.75 22.67 -8.23
CA SER A 265 -3.00 23.92 -8.29
C SER A 265 -1.54 23.86 -7.79
N GLY A 266 -1.12 22.72 -7.20
CA GLY A 266 0.22 22.58 -6.61
C GLY A 266 1.03 21.38 -7.10
N PHE A 267 0.77 20.85 -8.30
CA PHE A 267 1.34 19.59 -8.82
C PHE A 267 2.87 19.54 -8.84
N GLY A 268 3.55 20.64 -9.20
CA GLY A 268 5.03 20.69 -9.26
C GLY A 268 5.71 20.66 -7.89
N GLU A 269 5.10 21.25 -6.85
CA GLU A 269 5.63 21.22 -5.48
C GLU A 269 5.46 19.84 -4.82
N ARG A 270 4.43 19.10 -5.22
CA ARG A 270 4.13 17.75 -4.68
C ARG A 270 5.10 16.68 -5.16
N ILE A 271 5.60 16.76 -6.40
CA ILE A 271 6.63 15.83 -6.89
C ILE A 271 7.92 15.96 -6.07
N SER A 272 8.33 17.20 -5.75
CA SER A 272 9.52 17.43 -4.93
C SER A 272 9.36 16.91 -3.50
N GLN A 273 8.19 17.08 -2.90
CA GLN A 273 7.86 16.54 -1.56
C GLN A 273 7.76 15.01 -1.57
N ARG A 274 7.25 14.38 -2.64
CA ARG A 274 7.20 12.93 -2.78
C ARG A 274 8.58 12.29 -2.88
N VAL A 275 9.48 12.86 -3.65
CA VAL A 275 10.87 12.39 -3.73
C VAL A 275 11.55 12.46 -2.36
N GLU A 276 11.29 13.53 -1.60
CA GLU A 276 11.83 13.69 -0.25
C GLU A 276 11.21 12.72 0.76
N GLN A 277 9.89 12.48 0.67
CA GLN A 277 9.20 11.50 1.50
C GLN A 277 9.59 10.05 1.15
N ALA A 278 9.71 9.71 -0.14
CA ALA A 278 10.19 8.40 -0.57
C ALA A 278 11.61 8.11 -0.07
N THR A 279 12.49 9.13 -0.10
CA THR A 279 13.83 9.03 0.43
C THR A 279 13.85 8.85 1.95
N GLN A 280 12.98 9.54 2.68
CA GLN A 280 12.82 9.39 4.13
C GLN A 280 12.24 8.03 4.52
N ARG A 281 11.25 7.51 3.75
CA ARG A 281 10.70 6.16 3.94
C ARG A 281 11.75 5.08 3.69
N ALA A 282 12.52 5.19 2.62
CA ALA A 282 13.61 4.27 2.34
C ALA A 282 14.66 4.26 3.46
N ALA A 283 15.02 5.44 4.00
CA ALA A 283 15.94 5.56 5.12
C ALA A 283 15.37 4.92 6.41
N LYS A 284 14.06 5.12 6.69
CA LYS A 284 13.37 4.55 7.85
C LYS A 284 13.29 3.02 7.74
N ARG A 285 12.98 2.48 6.55
CA ARG A 285 12.97 1.02 6.29
C ARG A 285 14.35 0.39 6.51
N VAL A 286 15.43 1.04 6.07
CA VAL A 286 16.80 0.58 6.31
C VAL A 286 17.12 0.59 7.81
N GLU A 287 16.71 1.62 8.55
CA GLU A 287 16.92 1.71 10.01
C GLU A 287 16.11 0.65 10.76
N GLU A 288 14.85 0.42 10.36
CA GLU A 288 13.99 -0.62 10.95
C GLU A 288 14.50 -2.02 10.65
N ALA A 289 14.92 -2.29 9.40
CA ALA A 289 15.57 -3.55 9.06
C ALA A 289 16.86 -3.79 9.87
N ALA A 290 17.66 -2.75 10.10
CA ALA A 290 18.85 -2.84 10.95
C ALA A 290 18.48 -3.16 12.41
N ARG A 291 17.46 -2.51 12.97
CA ARG A 291 16.97 -2.78 14.34
C ARG A 291 16.37 -4.19 14.48
N ARG A 292 15.75 -4.71 13.41
CA ARG A 292 15.25 -6.11 13.37
C ARG A 292 16.41 -7.10 13.33
N ALA A 293 17.42 -6.85 12.50
CA ALA A 293 18.62 -7.68 12.44
C ALA A 293 19.35 -7.71 13.79
N GLU A 294 19.42 -6.59 14.52
CA GLU A 294 19.97 -6.53 15.89
C GLU A 294 19.14 -7.36 16.87
N ARG A 295 17.80 -7.25 16.85
CA ARG A 295 16.90 -8.06 17.70
C ARG A 295 17.03 -9.55 17.41
N HIS A 296 17.10 -9.95 16.13
CA HIS A 296 17.36 -11.34 15.75
C HIS A 296 18.74 -11.83 16.22
N ALA A 297 19.77 -11.01 16.10
CA ALA A 297 21.11 -11.35 16.60
C ALA A 297 21.13 -11.50 18.12
N GLU A 298 20.43 -10.63 18.88
CA GLU A 298 20.30 -10.74 20.34
C GLU A 298 19.49 -11.98 20.76
N ARG A 299 18.44 -12.35 20.02
CA ARG A 299 17.66 -13.58 20.27
C ARG A 299 18.50 -14.83 20.00
N GLN A 300 19.31 -14.86 18.94
CA GLN A 300 20.23 -15.95 18.68
C GLN A 300 21.33 -16.07 19.74
N THR A 301 21.88 -14.98 20.25
CA THR A 301 22.89 -15.01 21.32
C THR A 301 22.30 -15.48 22.65
N ARG A 302 21.04 -15.18 22.97
CA ARG A 302 20.36 -15.73 24.16
C ARG A 302 20.10 -17.24 24.06
N ARG A 303 19.85 -17.78 22.88
CA ARG A 303 19.69 -19.24 22.67
C ARG A 303 20.99 -20.04 22.79
N TRP A 304 22.16 -19.38 22.68
CA TRP A 304 23.46 -20.05 22.71
C TRP A 304 24.14 -19.98 24.09
N ASN A 305 23.53 -19.45 25.14
CA ASN A 305 24.02 -19.48 26.51
C ASN A 305 23.68 -20.80 27.22
N LEU A 306 23.72 -21.92 26.55
CA LEU A 306 23.89 -23.23 27.17
C LEU A 306 25.37 -23.55 27.20
N ASP A 307 25.88 -23.52 28.43
CA ASP A 307 27.24 -23.78 28.87
C ASP A 307 27.82 -25.08 28.29
N PHE A 308 28.56 -24.96 27.20
CA PHE A 308 29.46 -26.00 26.71
C PHE A 308 30.86 -25.39 26.56
N SER A 309 31.66 -25.49 27.60
CA SER A 309 33.11 -25.28 27.50
C SER A 309 33.77 -26.55 26.97
N PRO A 310 34.24 -26.62 25.75
CA PRO A 310 35.33 -27.46 25.34
C PRO A 310 36.59 -26.61 25.18
N LYS A 311 37.62 -26.99 25.89
CA LYS A 311 38.99 -26.48 25.72
C LYS A 311 39.45 -26.74 24.27
N GLY A 312 39.87 -25.70 23.57
CA GLY A 312 40.78 -25.78 22.44
C GLY A 312 40.14 -25.90 21.07
N VAL A 313 39.61 -24.78 20.53
CA VAL A 313 39.41 -24.64 19.08
C VAL A 313 40.12 -23.36 18.66
N PRO A 314 40.95 -23.38 17.59
CA PRO A 314 41.59 -22.16 17.07
C PRO A 314 40.56 -21.21 16.51
N ASN A 315 40.77 -19.89 16.69
CA ASN A 315 39.95 -18.84 16.11
C ASN A 315 39.69 -19.08 14.61
N PRO A 316 38.44 -18.93 14.12
CA PRO A 316 38.17 -18.90 12.69
C PRO A 316 38.93 -17.71 12.07
N PRO A 317 39.48 -17.88 10.87
CA PRO A 317 40.15 -16.79 10.16
C PRO A 317 39.14 -15.64 9.93
N GLN A 318 39.56 -14.41 10.31
CA GLN A 318 38.85 -13.21 9.91
C GLN A 318 38.75 -13.17 8.38
N PRO A 319 37.56 -12.80 7.82
CA PRO A 319 37.48 -12.57 6.39
C PRO A 319 38.48 -11.48 6.00
N PRO A 320 39.22 -11.63 4.91
CA PRO A 320 40.14 -10.62 4.44
C PRO A 320 39.33 -9.36 4.15
N SER A 321 39.70 -8.23 4.74
CA SER A 321 39.25 -6.92 4.33
C SER A 321 39.79 -6.71 2.92
N GLU A 322 38.92 -6.73 1.93
CA GLU A 322 39.30 -6.34 0.57
C GLU A 322 39.77 -4.88 0.61
N PRO A 323 40.94 -4.59 0.04
CA PRO A 323 41.40 -3.21 -0.05
C PRO A 323 40.45 -2.43 -0.95
N VAL A 324 40.01 -1.25 -0.50
CA VAL A 324 39.17 -0.33 -1.26
C VAL A 324 39.77 -0.16 -2.67
N SER A 325 38.95 -0.39 -3.70
CA SER A 325 39.45 -0.33 -5.07
C SER A 325 39.76 1.12 -5.49
N GLU A 326 40.86 1.31 -6.22
CA GLU A 326 41.19 2.64 -6.76
C GLU A 326 40.07 3.21 -7.67
N ASP A 327 39.25 2.32 -8.26
CA ASP A 327 38.12 2.68 -9.11
C ASP A 327 37.00 3.39 -8.31
N GLU A 328 36.76 2.99 -7.06
CA GLU A 328 35.75 3.64 -6.20
C GLU A 328 36.21 5.04 -5.76
N ARG A 329 37.48 5.21 -5.45
CA ARG A 329 38.07 6.53 -5.17
C ARG A 329 38.00 7.45 -6.39
N MET A 330 38.31 6.93 -7.56
CA MET A 330 38.25 7.69 -8.82
C MET A 330 36.80 8.09 -9.16
N ALA A 331 35.81 7.26 -8.85
CA ALA A 331 34.41 7.59 -9.06
C ALA A 331 33.96 8.78 -8.20
N ILE A 332 34.35 8.84 -6.92
CA ILE A 332 34.05 9.97 -6.03
C ILE A 332 34.73 11.25 -6.49
N LEU A 333 36.01 11.18 -6.87
CA LEU A 333 36.74 12.33 -7.40
C LEU A 333 36.14 12.85 -8.69
N LYS A 334 35.63 11.98 -9.56
CA LYS A 334 34.93 12.35 -10.78
C LYS A 334 33.60 13.05 -10.50
N MET A 335 32.83 12.58 -9.53
CA MET A 335 31.59 13.24 -9.11
C MET A 335 31.87 14.64 -8.52
N LEU A 336 32.96 14.80 -7.78
CA LEU A 336 33.40 16.10 -7.30
C LEU A 336 33.83 17.05 -8.45
N ALA A 337 34.60 16.56 -9.41
CA ALA A 337 35.02 17.32 -10.59
C ALA A 337 33.84 17.74 -11.48
N GLU A 338 32.81 16.90 -11.59
CA GLU A 338 31.56 17.17 -12.31
C GLU A 338 30.58 18.05 -11.52
N LYS A 339 30.96 18.52 -10.31
CA LYS A 339 30.15 19.35 -9.38
C LYS A 339 28.82 18.68 -8.98
N LYS A 340 28.75 17.35 -9.02
CA LYS A 340 27.58 16.56 -8.59
C LYS A 340 27.53 16.40 -7.07
N ILE A 341 28.67 16.53 -6.39
CA ILE A 341 28.77 16.48 -4.92
C ILE A 341 29.66 17.65 -4.45
N THR A 342 29.47 18.09 -3.20
CA THR A 342 30.31 19.10 -2.57
C THR A 342 31.61 18.50 -2.05
N ALA A 343 32.62 19.33 -1.77
CA ALA A 343 33.90 18.88 -1.21
C ALA A 343 33.71 18.17 0.14
N GLU A 344 32.80 18.67 1.00
CA GLU A 344 32.46 18.07 2.28
C GLU A 344 31.82 16.68 2.12
N GLN A 345 30.93 16.51 1.14
CA GLN A 345 30.31 15.22 0.82
C GLN A 345 31.32 14.23 0.24
N ALA A 346 32.24 14.67 -0.58
CA ALA A 346 33.32 13.83 -1.10
C ALA A 346 34.27 13.36 0.01
N GLU A 347 34.63 14.23 0.94
CA GLU A 347 35.46 13.89 2.10
C GLU A 347 34.79 12.89 3.04
N LEU A 348 33.49 13.01 3.25
CA LEU A 348 32.67 12.10 4.04
C LEU A 348 32.57 10.71 3.39
N LEU A 349 32.42 10.65 2.07
CA LEU A 349 32.40 9.39 1.30
C LEU A 349 33.77 8.72 1.28
N LEU A 350 34.85 9.48 1.10
CA LEU A 350 36.21 8.95 1.16
C LEU A 350 36.56 8.46 2.54
N SER A 351 36.17 9.17 3.61
CA SER A 351 36.40 8.74 4.99
C SER A 351 35.58 7.49 5.36
N ALA A 352 34.37 7.35 4.82
CA ALA A 352 33.56 6.15 5.00
C ALA A 352 34.17 4.91 4.30
N LEU A 353 34.80 5.11 3.15
CA LEU A 353 35.54 4.07 2.42
C LEU A 353 36.86 3.71 3.11
N GLU A 354 37.55 4.67 3.76
CA GLU A 354 38.83 4.45 4.44
C GLU A 354 38.69 4.02 5.90
N GLY A 355 37.56 4.25 6.52
CA GLY A 355 37.39 4.23 7.96
C GLY A 355 36.52 3.14 8.54
N GLY A 356 36.79 1.92 8.22
CA GLY A 356 36.52 0.81 9.12
C GLY A 356 37.65 0.64 10.14
N LYS A 357 37.92 1.64 10.97
CA LYS A 357 38.77 1.46 12.18
C LYS A 357 37.93 1.60 13.42
#